data_d09f4dc0248bd4fc4c6f8135c5e0983e
#
_entry.id   d09f4dc0248bd4fc4c6f8135c5e0983e
#
_cell.length_a   1.000
_cell.length_b   1.000
_cell.length_c   1.000
_cell.angle_alpha   90.00
_cell.angle_beta   90.00
_cell.angle_gamma   90.00
#
_symmetry.space_group_name_H-M   'P 1'
#
loop_
_entity.id
_entity.type
_entity.pdbx_description
1 polymer ?
#
loop_
_entity_poly.entity_id
_entity_poly.type
_entity_poly.pdbx_seq_one_letter_code
_entity_poly.pdbx_strand_id
1 'polypeptide(L)'
;LLVILMIVGFSCVGIAQQEAQYTQYMFNRLVYNPGYAGSSGSIALSAMYRNQWIGLTLGAPTTDVKSGSAPVNYFFSFDMPVKFLHGGLGLSAYVDQIGYRQNTNLCLDYAFRMFWGSGNLSAGIEAGLLNTTLDGSQLRGSDDLPGQIGASGSSAGDPLLTGKEESDMLFDVSVGLYYQVPGVYYVGLSAKNLLAAKSATLNYQNARTFYLMGGYDYALPLDPSFKLKPSAMLKTANFSDFQGEVSCLLEYQSAVWGGLTYRVQDAVCFLAGIQWKKLRIGAAYDLTTSKLGGFKYTRSMGSLELYLRFCFKVIIPEKPTTHYRNTRYIF
;
A
#
# COMPACT_ATOMS: atom_id res chain seq x y z
N LEU A 1 -11.74 7.99 24.99
CA LEU A 1 -13.03 8.60 24.59
C LEU A 1 -12.83 9.80 23.66
N LEU A 2 -11.90 10.74 23.96
CA LEU A 2 -11.65 11.93 23.12
C LEU A 2 -11.12 11.58 21.70
N VAL A 3 -10.31 10.54 21.57
CA VAL A 3 -9.80 10.07 20.27
C VAL A 3 -10.91 9.45 19.41
N ILE A 4 -11.88 8.77 20.03
CA ILE A 4 -13.05 8.21 19.34
C ILE A 4 -13.99 9.33 18.88
N LEU A 5 -14.12 10.41 19.65
CA LEU A 5 -14.96 11.56 19.28
C LEU A 5 -14.37 12.39 18.12
N MET A 6 -13.04 12.45 17.99
CA MET A 6 -12.37 13.12 16.86
C MET A 6 -12.53 12.38 15.52
N ILE A 7 -12.73 11.07 15.53
CA ILE A 7 -12.88 10.25 14.31
C ILE A 7 -14.27 10.39 13.67
N VAL A 8 -15.27 10.80 14.44
CA VAL A 8 -16.69 10.86 14.00
C VAL A 8 -17.06 12.18 13.30
N GLY A 9 -16.21 13.21 13.37
CA GLY A 9 -16.56 14.58 12.99
C GLY A 9 -16.19 15.06 11.58
N PHE A 10 -15.48 14.28 10.76
CA PHE A 10 -15.05 14.75 9.44
C PHE A 10 -15.82 14.08 8.29
N SER A 11 -16.90 14.74 7.87
CA SER A 11 -17.54 14.46 6.59
C SER A 11 -16.98 15.44 5.55
N CYS A 12 -15.91 15.08 4.86
CA CYS A 12 -15.40 15.84 3.72
C CYS A 12 -15.87 15.22 2.41
N VAL A 13 -16.29 16.07 1.49
CA VAL A 13 -16.62 15.71 0.11
C VAL A 13 -15.30 15.42 -0.59
N GLY A 14 -15.01 14.13 -0.83
CA GLY A 14 -13.73 13.69 -1.37
C GLY A 14 -13.63 13.94 -2.88
N ILE A 15 -12.55 14.61 -3.30
CA ILE A 15 -12.03 14.55 -4.67
C ILE A 15 -11.14 13.30 -4.70
N ALA A 16 -11.66 12.22 -5.30
CA ALA A 16 -11.12 10.88 -5.20
C ALA A 16 -9.93 10.64 -6.14
N GLN A 17 -8.72 11.06 -5.76
CA GLN A 17 -7.48 10.50 -6.30
C GLN A 17 -6.65 9.97 -5.13
N GLN A 18 -6.96 8.78 -4.65
CA GLN A 18 -6.21 8.14 -3.58
C GLN A 18 -5.30 7.06 -4.14
N GLU A 19 -4.07 6.96 -3.59
CA GLU A 19 -3.20 5.80 -3.84
C GLU A 19 -3.91 4.51 -3.47
N ALA A 20 -3.55 3.42 -4.17
CA ALA A 20 -4.07 2.08 -3.89
C ALA A 20 -3.92 1.72 -2.41
N GLN A 21 -4.99 1.20 -1.82
CA GLN A 21 -5.03 0.84 -0.41
C GLN A 21 -5.11 -0.67 -0.25
N TYR A 22 -4.20 -1.22 0.56
CA TYR A 22 -4.11 -2.65 0.80
C TYR A 22 -4.58 -2.97 2.22
N THR A 23 -5.40 -4.01 2.34
CA THR A 23 -5.94 -4.47 3.62
C THR A 23 -4.86 -5.11 4.50
N GLN A 24 -3.85 -5.74 3.88
CA GLN A 24 -2.72 -6.38 4.56
C GLN A 24 -1.52 -5.43 4.74
N TYR A 25 -1.74 -4.14 5.00
CA TYR A 25 -0.71 -3.10 5.15
C TYR A 25 0.36 -3.43 6.20
N MET A 26 -0.02 -4.14 7.28
CA MET A 26 0.89 -4.52 8.35
C MET A 26 2.00 -5.48 7.91
N PHE A 27 1.84 -6.17 6.79
CA PHE A 27 2.85 -7.05 6.20
C PHE A 27 3.66 -6.40 5.09
N ASN A 28 3.12 -5.35 4.45
CA ASN A 28 3.74 -4.66 3.31
C ASN A 28 3.99 -3.17 3.61
N ARG A 29 4.83 -2.90 4.61
CA ARG A 29 5.08 -1.55 5.12
C ARG A 29 5.91 -0.69 4.17
N LEU A 30 6.70 -1.30 3.27
CA LEU A 30 7.54 -0.58 2.31
C LEU A 30 6.71 0.28 1.35
N VAL A 31 5.51 -0.18 0.95
CA VAL A 31 4.58 0.61 0.11
C VAL A 31 4.29 1.97 0.70
N TYR A 32 4.17 2.02 2.03
CA TYR A 32 3.72 3.21 2.73
C TYR A 32 4.85 4.06 3.31
N ASN A 33 6.01 3.43 3.61
CA ASN A 33 7.08 4.12 4.33
C ASN A 33 8.46 3.66 3.87
N PRO A 34 9.22 4.50 3.17
CA PRO A 34 10.58 4.17 2.72
C PRO A 34 11.55 3.92 3.89
N GLY A 35 11.29 4.47 5.09
CA GLY A 35 12.08 4.18 6.30
C GLY A 35 12.03 2.71 6.73
N TYR A 36 11.08 1.92 6.22
CA TYR A 36 11.00 0.49 6.47
C TYR A 36 12.05 -0.32 5.70
N ALA A 37 12.64 0.17 4.61
CA ALA A 37 13.55 -0.59 3.76
C ALA A 37 14.60 -1.36 4.55
N GLY A 38 14.67 -2.69 4.35
CA GLY A 38 15.59 -3.60 5.05
C GLY A 38 15.35 -3.77 6.55
N SER A 39 14.25 -3.23 7.11
CA SER A 39 13.95 -3.32 8.55
C SER A 39 13.59 -4.73 9.01
N SER A 40 13.24 -5.62 8.09
CA SER A 40 13.00 -7.04 8.38
C SER A 40 14.27 -7.79 8.81
N GLY A 41 15.48 -7.22 8.58
CA GLY A 41 16.76 -7.89 8.81
C GLY A 41 17.01 -9.08 7.87
N SER A 42 16.20 -9.23 6.84
CA SER A 42 16.23 -10.33 5.86
C SER A 42 16.15 -9.76 4.46
N ILE A 43 16.64 -10.51 3.47
CA ILE A 43 16.26 -10.25 2.09
C ILE A 43 14.83 -10.74 1.93
N ALA A 44 13.92 -9.85 1.57
CA ALA A 44 12.51 -10.17 1.42
C ALA A 44 12.02 -9.82 0.02
N LEU A 45 11.27 -10.75 -0.57
CA LEU A 45 10.50 -10.57 -1.78
C LEU A 45 9.02 -10.60 -1.39
N SER A 46 8.26 -9.61 -1.81
CA SER A 46 6.81 -9.61 -1.57
C SER A 46 6.07 -9.38 -2.87
N ALA A 47 4.93 -10.03 -3.00
CA ALA A 47 3.98 -9.83 -4.09
C ALA A 47 2.57 -9.70 -3.52
N MET A 48 1.76 -8.85 -4.14
CA MET A 48 0.37 -8.65 -3.75
C MET A 48 -0.49 -8.45 -4.99
N TYR A 49 -1.66 -9.03 -4.95
CA TYR A 49 -2.71 -8.85 -5.92
C TYR A 49 -3.97 -8.41 -5.20
N ARG A 50 -4.61 -7.37 -5.70
CA ARG A 50 -5.89 -6.90 -5.18
C ARG A 50 -6.86 -6.65 -6.32
N ASN A 51 -8.05 -7.22 -6.21
CA ASN A 51 -9.20 -6.90 -7.05
C ASN A 51 -10.26 -6.23 -6.16
N GLN A 52 -10.42 -4.93 -6.37
CA GLN A 52 -11.30 -4.10 -5.54
C GLN A 52 -12.68 -4.01 -6.18
N TRP A 53 -13.73 -4.11 -5.35
CA TRP A 53 -15.13 -4.01 -5.77
C TRP A 53 -15.49 -4.95 -6.90
N ILE A 54 -15.23 -6.24 -6.71
CA ILE A 54 -15.53 -7.30 -7.68
C ILE A 54 -16.96 -7.19 -8.15
N GLY A 55 -17.18 -7.25 -9.48
CA GLY A 55 -18.47 -7.16 -10.10
C GLY A 55 -19.04 -5.74 -10.20
N LEU A 56 -18.27 -4.71 -9.85
CA LEU A 56 -18.67 -3.33 -10.05
C LEU A 56 -18.81 -3.04 -11.54
N THR A 57 -20.02 -2.75 -11.99
CA THR A 57 -20.30 -2.26 -13.33
C THR A 57 -20.75 -0.81 -13.23
N LEU A 58 -19.96 0.09 -13.78
CA LEU A 58 -20.32 1.51 -13.89
C LEU A 58 -21.08 1.70 -15.22
N GLY A 59 -22.38 1.98 -15.15
CA GLY A 59 -23.16 2.35 -16.33
C GLY A 59 -24.40 1.52 -16.58
N ALA A 60 -25.23 1.97 -17.54
CA ALA A 60 -26.49 1.40 -17.92
C ALA A 60 -26.41 -0.08 -18.36
N PRO A 61 -27.53 -0.82 -18.34
CA PRO A 61 -27.59 -2.23 -18.71
C PRO A 61 -27.49 -2.40 -20.24
N THR A 62 -26.36 -2.03 -20.80
CA THR A 62 -26.01 -2.34 -22.19
C THR A 62 -25.02 -3.48 -22.22
N THR A 63 -25.32 -4.48 -23.03
CA THR A 63 -24.60 -5.75 -23.19
C THR A 63 -23.15 -5.61 -23.64
N ASP A 64 -22.65 -4.41 -23.89
CA ASP A 64 -21.32 -4.14 -24.45
C ASP A 64 -20.32 -3.50 -23.46
N VAL A 65 -20.67 -3.34 -22.18
CA VAL A 65 -19.70 -2.89 -21.20
C VAL A 65 -18.75 -4.04 -20.91
N LYS A 66 -17.55 -3.99 -21.46
CA LYS A 66 -16.45 -4.88 -21.05
C LYS A 66 -16.39 -4.84 -19.53
N SER A 67 -16.61 -5.97 -18.89
CA SER A 67 -16.47 -6.21 -17.47
C SER A 67 -15.03 -5.88 -17.04
N GLY A 68 -14.73 -4.62 -16.73
CA GLY A 68 -13.36 -4.20 -16.53
C GLY A 68 -13.18 -2.86 -15.81
N SER A 69 -14.24 -2.30 -15.23
CA SER A 69 -14.14 -1.02 -14.52
C SER A 69 -13.71 -1.14 -13.06
N ALA A 70 -13.73 -2.34 -12.50
CA ALA A 70 -13.30 -2.58 -11.13
C ALA A 70 -11.77 -2.40 -10.98
N PRO A 71 -11.28 -1.67 -9.96
CA PRO A 71 -9.86 -1.45 -9.77
C PRO A 71 -9.10 -2.75 -9.52
N VAL A 72 -7.97 -2.92 -10.20
CA VAL A 72 -7.05 -4.04 -10.01
C VAL A 72 -5.66 -3.52 -9.73
N ASN A 73 -5.04 -4.03 -8.66
CA ASN A 73 -3.70 -3.63 -8.26
C ASN A 73 -2.78 -4.85 -8.23
N TYR A 74 -1.59 -4.67 -8.77
CA TYR A 74 -0.48 -5.60 -8.65
C TYR A 74 0.66 -4.87 -7.95
N PHE A 75 1.26 -5.50 -6.98
CA PHE A 75 2.41 -4.97 -6.29
C PHE A 75 3.49 -6.03 -6.17
N PHE A 76 4.71 -5.60 -6.35
CA PHE A 76 5.92 -6.39 -6.13
C PHE A 76 6.95 -5.55 -5.39
N SER A 77 7.65 -6.14 -4.41
CA SER A 77 8.77 -5.48 -3.76
C SER A 77 9.89 -6.44 -3.41
N PHE A 78 11.07 -5.84 -3.35
CA PHE A 78 12.29 -6.43 -2.86
C PHE A 78 12.88 -5.50 -1.82
N ASP A 79 13.21 -6.00 -0.62
CA ASP A 79 13.92 -5.20 0.38
C ASP A 79 15.04 -6.03 1.04
N MET A 80 16.14 -5.34 1.37
CA MET A 80 17.28 -5.98 2.01
C MET A 80 18.04 -5.04 2.95
N PRO A 81 18.59 -5.56 4.06
CA PRO A 81 19.52 -4.79 4.89
C PRO A 81 20.89 -4.71 4.22
N VAL A 82 21.49 -3.51 4.24
CA VAL A 82 22.83 -3.24 3.66
C VAL A 82 23.71 -2.63 4.73
N LYS A 83 24.56 -3.46 5.34
CA LYS A 83 25.38 -3.05 6.49
C LYS A 83 26.35 -1.92 6.18
N PHE A 84 27.03 -1.96 5.03
CA PHE A 84 28.04 -0.95 4.70
C PHE A 84 27.41 0.44 4.50
N LEU A 85 26.12 0.50 4.13
CA LEU A 85 25.34 1.74 4.03
C LEU A 85 24.65 2.12 5.36
N HIS A 86 24.88 1.39 6.44
CA HIS A 86 24.22 1.59 7.74
C HIS A 86 22.68 1.63 7.63
N GLY A 87 22.09 0.76 6.78
CA GLY A 87 20.67 0.85 6.52
C GLY A 87 20.13 -0.30 5.69
N GLY A 88 19.18 0.03 4.82
CA GLY A 88 18.56 -0.91 3.91
C GLY A 88 18.21 -0.28 2.56
N LEU A 89 18.11 -1.14 1.57
CA LEU A 89 17.63 -0.80 0.23
C LEU A 89 16.29 -1.48 -0.01
N GLY A 90 15.42 -0.80 -0.75
CA GLY A 90 14.15 -1.29 -1.23
C GLY A 90 13.98 -0.99 -2.72
N LEU A 91 13.30 -1.87 -3.40
CA LEU A 91 12.81 -1.68 -4.76
C LEU A 91 11.36 -2.12 -4.79
N SER A 92 10.48 -1.30 -5.30
CA SER A 92 9.08 -1.68 -5.45
C SER A 92 8.54 -1.28 -6.82
N ALA A 93 7.63 -2.09 -7.33
CA ALA A 93 6.90 -1.83 -8.55
C ALA A 93 5.42 -2.10 -8.28
N TYR A 94 4.55 -1.21 -8.72
CA TYR A 94 3.13 -1.45 -8.66
C TYR A 94 2.41 -0.95 -9.90
N VAL A 95 1.37 -1.67 -10.26
CA VAL A 95 0.45 -1.33 -11.33
C VAL A 95 -0.92 -1.16 -10.71
N ASP A 96 -1.52 -0.02 -10.92
CA ASP A 96 -2.87 0.31 -10.48
C ASP A 96 -3.72 0.64 -11.70
N GLN A 97 -4.71 -0.20 -11.95
CA GLN A 97 -5.63 -0.06 -13.07
C GLN A 97 -7.02 0.32 -12.55
N ILE A 98 -7.50 1.48 -12.93
CA ILE A 98 -8.81 2.01 -12.54
C ILE A 98 -9.55 2.45 -13.78
N GLY A 99 -10.56 1.68 -14.20
CA GLY A 99 -11.27 1.94 -15.44
C GLY A 99 -10.33 1.92 -16.64
N TYR A 100 -10.23 3.03 -17.35
CA TYR A 100 -9.39 3.19 -18.55
C TYR A 100 -8.02 3.83 -18.24
N ARG A 101 -7.72 4.08 -16.96
CA ARG A 101 -6.41 4.58 -16.53
C ARG A 101 -5.59 3.46 -15.95
N GLN A 102 -4.32 3.42 -16.33
CA GLN A 102 -3.31 2.56 -15.75
C GLN A 102 -2.14 3.39 -15.25
N ASN A 103 -1.80 3.23 -13.99
CA ASN A 103 -0.63 3.82 -13.37
C ASN A 103 0.38 2.71 -13.09
N THR A 104 1.58 2.83 -13.65
CA THR A 104 2.70 1.91 -13.39
C THR A 104 3.79 2.69 -12.68
N ASN A 105 4.13 2.29 -11.47
CA ASN A 105 5.11 2.98 -10.65
C ASN A 105 6.29 2.07 -10.33
N LEU A 106 7.50 2.63 -10.41
CA LEU A 106 8.76 1.99 -10.01
C LEU A 106 9.44 2.89 -8.98
N CYS A 107 9.67 2.36 -7.79
CA CYS A 107 10.27 3.10 -6.68
C CYS A 107 11.55 2.44 -6.20
N LEU A 108 12.54 3.28 -5.88
CA LEU A 108 13.79 2.91 -5.25
C LEU A 108 13.86 3.58 -3.88
N ASP A 109 14.06 2.78 -2.84
CA ASP A 109 14.09 3.20 -1.45
C ASP A 109 15.48 3.04 -0.86
N TYR A 110 15.88 3.99 -0.04
CA TYR A 110 17.01 3.88 0.86
C TYR A 110 16.60 4.32 2.26
N ALA A 111 16.92 3.52 3.27
CA ALA A 111 16.71 3.86 4.67
C ALA A 111 18.01 3.83 5.44
N PHE A 112 18.44 4.95 6.01
CA PHE A 112 19.51 5.01 7.01
C PHE A 112 18.97 4.58 8.37
N ARG A 113 19.74 3.73 9.09
CA ARG A 113 19.30 3.16 10.36
C ARG A 113 20.30 3.38 11.45
N MET A 114 19.81 3.77 12.62
CA MET A 114 20.59 3.91 13.84
C MET A 114 19.89 3.20 15.02
N PHE A 115 20.66 2.76 15.97
CA PHE A 115 20.14 2.29 17.25
C PHE A 115 19.69 3.47 18.09
N TRP A 116 18.49 3.41 18.64
CA TRP A 116 17.95 4.41 19.53
C TRP A 116 17.13 3.74 20.64
N GLY A 117 17.61 3.88 21.89
CA GLY A 117 17.00 3.19 23.03
C GLY A 117 17.01 1.67 22.85
N SER A 118 15.87 1.03 23.01
CA SER A 118 15.69 -0.41 22.86
C SER A 118 15.42 -0.87 21.41
N GLY A 119 15.36 0.07 20.47
CA GLY A 119 14.96 -0.21 19.10
C GLY A 119 15.88 0.39 18.05
N ASN A 120 15.38 0.40 16.83
CA ASN A 120 16.03 0.95 15.66
C ASN A 120 15.17 2.08 15.09
N LEU A 121 15.77 3.27 14.96
CA LEU A 121 15.20 4.38 14.21
C LEU A 121 15.77 4.39 12.80
N SER A 122 14.91 4.50 11.81
CA SER A 122 15.30 4.58 10.41
C SER A 122 14.68 5.82 9.77
N ALA A 123 15.49 6.54 8.98
CA ALA A 123 15.03 7.63 8.12
C ALA A 123 15.21 7.20 6.66
N GLY A 124 14.15 7.25 5.88
CA GLY A 124 14.12 6.77 4.50
C GLY A 124 13.78 7.86 3.51
N ILE A 125 14.29 7.66 2.30
CA ILE A 125 13.95 8.43 1.11
C ILE A 125 13.59 7.45 -0.01
N GLU A 126 12.59 7.82 -0.82
CA GLU A 126 12.15 7.09 -2.01
C GLU A 126 12.25 8.00 -3.22
N ALA A 127 12.74 7.45 -4.33
CA ALA A 127 12.66 8.05 -5.65
C ALA A 127 11.72 7.19 -6.50
N GLY A 128 10.65 7.78 -7.01
CA GLY A 128 9.60 7.10 -7.77
C GLY A 128 9.49 7.63 -9.21
N LEU A 129 9.32 6.71 -10.15
CA LEU A 129 8.96 6.98 -11.55
C LEU A 129 7.57 6.43 -11.79
N LEU A 130 6.62 7.30 -12.05
CA LEU A 130 5.24 6.95 -12.38
C LEU A 130 4.99 7.15 -13.86
N ASN A 131 4.62 6.10 -14.56
CA ASN A 131 4.03 6.17 -15.89
C ASN A 131 2.51 6.07 -15.76
N THR A 132 1.80 7.14 -16.11
CA THR A 132 0.34 7.17 -16.14
C THR A 132 -0.13 7.12 -17.59
N THR A 133 -1.00 6.17 -17.90
CA THR A 133 -1.55 5.95 -19.24
C THR A 133 -3.07 6.04 -19.17
N LEU A 134 -3.68 6.76 -20.10
CA LEU A 134 -5.12 6.87 -20.26
C LEU A 134 -5.51 6.38 -21.66
N ASP A 135 -6.32 5.34 -21.73
CA ASP A 135 -6.90 4.85 -22.99
C ASP A 135 -8.13 5.72 -23.36
N GLY A 136 -7.87 6.81 -24.07
CA GLY A 136 -8.90 7.72 -24.57
C GLY A 136 -9.80 7.12 -25.65
N SER A 137 -9.40 6.01 -26.29
CA SER A 137 -10.18 5.34 -27.33
C SER A 137 -11.50 4.75 -26.81
N GLN A 138 -11.56 4.49 -25.49
CA GLN A 138 -12.72 3.93 -24.82
C GLN A 138 -13.64 5.00 -24.21
N LEU A 139 -13.17 6.25 -24.18
CA LEU A 139 -13.96 7.36 -23.62
C LEU A 139 -15.02 7.81 -24.64
N ARG A 140 -16.23 8.04 -24.15
CA ARG A 140 -17.37 8.53 -24.94
C ARG A 140 -17.87 9.86 -24.38
N GLY A 141 -18.23 10.78 -25.26
CA GLY A 141 -18.83 12.05 -24.87
C GLY A 141 -20.28 11.87 -24.42
N SER A 142 -20.82 12.85 -23.70
CA SER A 142 -22.22 12.85 -23.25
C SER A 142 -23.23 12.84 -24.41
N ASP A 143 -22.80 13.24 -25.59
CA ASP A 143 -23.62 13.33 -26.79
C ASP A 143 -23.69 12.00 -27.58
N ASP A 144 -22.90 10.99 -27.19
CA ASP A 144 -22.96 9.63 -27.72
C ASP A 144 -24.10 8.83 -27.07
N LEU A 145 -25.34 9.36 -27.14
CA LEU A 145 -26.50 8.65 -26.65
C LEU A 145 -26.77 7.39 -27.50
N PRO A 146 -27.29 6.29 -26.88
CA PRO A 146 -27.65 5.07 -27.58
C PRO A 146 -28.71 5.38 -28.65
N GLY A 147 -28.36 5.31 -29.92
CA GLY A 147 -29.19 5.60 -31.08
C GLY A 147 -28.61 6.61 -32.06
N GLN A 148 -27.60 7.35 -31.68
CA GLN A 148 -26.87 8.27 -32.57
C GLN A 148 -25.41 7.83 -32.77
N ILE A 149 -25.17 6.55 -32.92
CA ILE A 149 -23.84 6.06 -33.25
C ILE A 149 -23.52 6.47 -34.67
N GLY A 150 -22.80 7.58 -34.82
CA GLY A 150 -22.07 7.86 -36.03
C GLY A 150 -21.12 6.70 -36.32
N ALA A 151 -21.08 6.23 -37.54
CA ALA A 151 -20.43 5.00 -37.99
C ALA A 151 -18.87 4.97 -37.86
N SER A 152 -18.27 5.82 -37.07
CA SER A 152 -16.87 5.81 -36.69
C SER A 152 -16.79 6.03 -35.19
N GLY A 153 -16.37 5.03 -34.45
CA GLY A 153 -16.21 5.05 -32.99
C GLY A 153 -15.21 6.09 -32.46
N SER A 154 -15.23 7.27 -33.00
CA SER A 154 -14.58 8.47 -32.52
C SER A 154 -15.67 9.45 -32.14
N SER A 155 -15.69 9.95 -30.91
CA SER A 155 -16.44 11.09 -30.45
C SER A 155 -16.04 12.33 -31.25
N ALA A 156 -16.58 12.45 -32.46
CA ALA A 156 -16.23 13.47 -33.45
C ALA A 156 -16.69 14.90 -33.05
N GLY A 157 -17.05 15.11 -31.81
CA GLY A 157 -17.59 16.39 -31.35
C GLY A 157 -16.96 16.97 -30.09
N ASP A 158 -16.30 16.20 -29.25
CA ASP A 158 -15.71 16.73 -28.00
C ASP A 158 -14.19 16.92 -28.17
N PRO A 159 -13.68 18.16 -28.23
CA PRO A 159 -12.26 18.45 -28.38
C PRO A 159 -11.43 18.01 -27.18
N LEU A 160 -12.05 17.63 -26.05
CA LEU A 160 -11.37 17.11 -24.86
C LEU A 160 -11.13 15.60 -24.93
N LEU A 161 -11.76 14.89 -25.86
CA LEU A 161 -11.59 13.46 -26.05
C LEU A 161 -10.69 13.21 -27.27
N THR A 162 -9.42 12.93 -26.99
CA THR A 162 -8.41 12.71 -28.05
C THR A 162 -8.62 11.43 -28.84
N GLY A 163 -9.43 10.49 -28.32
CA GLY A 163 -9.69 9.20 -28.96
C GLY A 163 -8.47 8.30 -29.10
N LYS A 164 -7.37 8.63 -28.44
CA LYS A 164 -6.08 7.93 -28.50
C LYS A 164 -5.62 7.55 -27.11
N GLU A 165 -4.70 6.61 -27.03
CA GLU A 165 -3.95 6.32 -25.83
C GLU A 165 -2.92 7.43 -25.59
N GLU A 166 -2.95 8.03 -24.43
CA GLU A 166 -2.00 9.05 -23.99
C GLU A 166 -1.26 8.54 -22.75
N SER A 167 0.04 8.77 -22.71
CA SER A 167 0.87 8.43 -21.56
C SER A 167 1.82 9.55 -21.20
N ASP A 168 2.14 9.65 -19.91
CA ASP A 168 3.10 10.62 -19.39
C ASP A 168 3.89 10.01 -18.25
N MET A 169 5.16 10.43 -18.13
CA MET A 169 6.08 9.94 -17.11
C MET A 169 6.35 11.02 -16.08
N LEU A 170 6.09 10.74 -14.83
CA LEU A 170 6.23 11.65 -13.71
C LEU A 170 7.30 11.13 -12.75
N PHE A 171 8.12 12.04 -12.24
CA PHE A 171 9.07 11.76 -11.17
C PHE A 171 8.57 12.36 -9.86
N ASP A 172 8.65 11.58 -8.79
CA ASP A 172 8.28 12.06 -7.46
C ASP A 172 9.24 11.54 -6.39
N VAL A 173 9.23 12.17 -5.22
CA VAL A 173 10.09 11.83 -4.08
C VAL A 173 9.21 11.65 -2.85
N SER A 174 9.58 10.69 -2.01
CA SER A 174 8.91 10.43 -0.74
C SER A 174 9.92 10.32 0.38
N VAL A 175 9.50 10.61 1.61
CA VAL A 175 10.33 10.47 2.82
C VAL A 175 9.57 9.74 3.90
N GLY A 176 10.31 9.11 4.82
CA GLY A 176 9.71 8.41 5.94
C GLY A 176 10.63 8.24 7.13
N LEU A 177 10.02 8.22 8.29
CA LEU A 177 10.63 7.84 9.56
C LEU A 177 9.99 6.55 10.04
N TYR A 178 10.80 5.62 10.49
CA TYR A 178 10.32 4.34 10.98
C TYR A 178 11.10 3.92 12.22
N TYR A 179 10.39 3.66 13.29
CA TYR A 179 10.96 3.16 14.53
C TYR A 179 10.39 1.78 14.84
N GLN A 180 11.25 0.83 15.20
CA GLN A 180 10.80 -0.49 15.65
C GLN A 180 11.66 -1.04 16.78
N VAL A 181 10.98 -1.69 17.72
CA VAL A 181 11.55 -2.64 18.65
C VAL A 181 11.18 -4.03 18.13
N PRO A 182 12.14 -4.80 17.58
CA PRO A 182 11.84 -6.06 16.91
C PRO A 182 11.05 -7.03 17.79
N GLY A 183 9.92 -7.52 17.29
CA GLY A 183 9.03 -8.44 17.99
C GLY A 183 8.20 -7.82 19.12
N VAL A 184 8.21 -6.49 19.28
CA VAL A 184 7.40 -5.79 20.29
C VAL A 184 6.47 -4.76 19.66
N TYR A 185 7.00 -3.72 19.02
CA TYR A 185 6.17 -2.71 18.38
C TYR A 185 6.90 -1.95 17.28
N TYR A 186 6.13 -1.26 16.47
CA TYR A 186 6.64 -0.32 15.49
C TYR A 186 5.74 0.90 15.37
N VAL A 187 6.35 2.02 14.94
CA VAL A 187 5.66 3.25 14.54
C VAL A 187 6.33 3.78 13.29
N GLY A 188 5.55 4.27 12.34
CA GLY A 188 6.03 4.85 11.10
C GLY A 188 5.27 6.11 10.74
N LEU A 189 5.99 7.12 10.27
CA LEU A 189 5.46 8.36 9.71
C LEU A 189 6.09 8.56 8.34
N SER A 190 5.28 8.86 7.32
CA SER A 190 5.80 9.11 5.97
C SER A 190 4.98 10.13 5.22
N ALA A 191 5.63 10.74 4.24
CA ALA A 191 5.03 11.64 3.28
C ALA A 191 5.45 11.21 1.88
N LYS A 192 4.46 10.83 1.06
CA LYS A 192 4.64 10.36 -0.31
C LYS A 192 4.24 11.43 -1.31
N ASN A 193 4.85 11.34 -2.51
CA ASN A 193 4.57 12.25 -3.63
C ASN A 193 4.77 13.72 -3.26
N LEU A 194 5.91 14.05 -2.63
CA LEU A 194 6.19 15.39 -2.11
C LEU A 194 6.24 16.47 -3.20
N LEU A 195 6.71 16.10 -4.40
CA LEU A 195 6.77 17.04 -5.52
C LEU A 195 5.38 17.32 -6.09
N ALA A 196 4.41 16.43 -5.82
CA ALA A 196 3.06 16.51 -6.39
C ALA A 196 3.11 16.67 -7.92
N ALA A 197 3.92 15.82 -8.56
CA ALA A 197 4.22 15.92 -9.99
C ALA A 197 2.93 15.96 -10.79
N LYS A 198 2.91 16.89 -11.78
CA LYS A 198 1.75 17.11 -12.64
C LYS A 198 2.08 16.66 -14.07
N SER A 199 1.15 15.93 -14.66
CA SER A 199 1.23 15.55 -16.07
C SER A 199 1.10 16.78 -16.98
N ALA A 200 1.90 16.80 -18.03
CA ALA A 200 1.82 17.85 -19.05
C ALA A 200 0.70 17.58 -20.07
N THR A 201 0.41 16.32 -20.34
CA THR A 201 -0.56 15.89 -21.36
C THR A 201 -1.90 15.50 -20.77
N LEU A 202 -1.86 14.80 -19.64
CA LEU A 202 -3.06 14.34 -18.93
C LEU A 202 -3.43 15.36 -17.85
N ASN A 203 -4.72 15.60 -17.65
CA ASN A 203 -5.17 16.41 -16.52
C ASN A 203 -5.06 15.60 -15.20
N TYR A 204 -3.82 15.25 -14.84
CA TYR A 204 -3.48 14.42 -13.70
C TYR A 204 -2.38 15.06 -12.87
N GLN A 205 -2.51 15.00 -11.57
CA GLN A 205 -1.50 15.45 -10.61
C GLN A 205 -1.45 14.47 -9.44
N ASN A 206 -0.23 14.10 -9.01
CA ASN A 206 -0.05 13.29 -7.81
C ASN A 206 -0.53 14.05 -6.57
N ALA A 207 -1.31 13.40 -5.72
CA ALA A 207 -1.66 13.96 -4.42
C ALA A 207 -0.57 13.65 -3.41
N ARG A 208 -0.15 14.65 -2.63
CA ARG A 208 0.72 14.44 -1.47
C ARG A 208 -0.02 13.62 -0.44
N THR A 209 0.53 12.47 -0.09
CA THR A 209 -0.13 11.55 0.83
C THR A 209 0.72 11.34 2.08
N PHE A 210 0.10 11.51 3.23
CA PHE A 210 0.76 11.33 4.53
C PHE A 210 0.21 10.10 5.21
N TYR A 211 1.10 9.30 5.80
CA TYR A 211 0.77 8.08 6.51
C TYR A 211 1.32 8.13 7.92
N LEU A 212 0.50 7.72 8.88
CA LEU A 212 0.90 7.38 10.24
C LEU A 212 0.49 5.93 10.48
N MET A 213 1.42 5.07 10.84
CA MET A 213 1.15 3.66 11.09
C MET A 213 1.79 3.19 12.38
N GLY A 214 1.19 2.19 13.00
CA GLY A 214 1.75 1.57 14.19
C GLY A 214 1.17 0.19 14.43
N GLY A 215 1.89 -0.62 15.18
CA GLY A 215 1.44 -1.95 15.57
C GLY A 215 2.23 -2.47 16.76
N TYR A 216 1.62 -3.43 17.45
CA TYR A 216 2.17 -4.04 18.65
C TYR A 216 2.04 -5.56 18.58
N ASP A 217 3.06 -6.28 19.04
CA ASP A 217 3.08 -7.74 19.14
C ASP A 217 2.93 -8.14 20.61
N TYR A 218 1.73 -8.54 21.01
CA TYR A 218 1.40 -8.92 22.39
C TYR A 218 1.31 -10.44 22.53
N ALA A 219 2.26 -11.04 23.23
CA ALA A 219 2.17 -12.46 23.60
C ALA A 219 1.11 -12.63 24.70
N LEU A 220 0.15 -13.54 24.51
CA LEU A 220 -0.91 -13.77 25.46
C LEU A 220 -0.34 -14.45 26.73
N PRO A 221 -0.60 -13.90 27.95
CA PRO A 221 -0.06 -14.47 29.20
C PRO A 221 -0.53 -15.90 29.47
N LEU A 222 -1.74 -16.26 29.03
CA LEU A 222 -2.33 -17.59 29.23
C LEU A 222 -1.65 -18.66 28.39
N ASP A 223 -1.29 -18.34 27.16
CA ASP A 223 -0.57 -19.23 26.24
C ASP A 223 0.32 -18.41 25.30
N PRO A 224 1.65 -18.40 25.53
CA PRO A 224 2.60 -17.67 24.70
C PRO A 224 2.67 -18.12 23.23
N SER A 225 2.04 -19.27 22.90
CA SER A 225 1.91 -19.72 21.50
C SER A 225 1.02 -18.78 20.70
N PHE A 226 0.13 -18.06 21.36
CA PHE A 226 -0.74 -17.06 20.75
C PHE A 226 -0.17 -15.66 20.89
N LYS A 227 -0.12 -14.92 19.79
CA LYS A 227 0.23 -13.50 19.77
C LYS A 227 -0.91 -12.68 19.18
N LEU A 228 -1.33 -11.68 19.92
CA LEU A 228 -2.27 -10.69 19.44
C LEU A 228 -1.47 -9.54 18.81
N LYS A 229 -1.83 -9.14 17.59
CA LYS A 229 -1.13 -8.12 16.80
C LYS A 229 -2.10 -7.01 16.39
N PRO A 230 -2.45 -6.11 17.31
CA PRO A 230 -3.19 -4.91 16.94
C PRO A 230 -2.30 -3.99 16.10
N SER A 231 -2.88 -3.36 15.09
CA SER A 231 -2.22 -2.34 14.28
C SER A 231 -3.22 -1.30 13.82
N ALA A 232 -2.73 -0.11 13.53
CA ALA A 232 -3.53 0.98 13.01
C ALA A 232 -2.77 1.74 11.95
N MET A 233 -3.49 2.29 10.99
CA MET A 233 -2.97 3.18 9.96
C MET A 233 -3.93 4.35 9.76
N LEU A 234 -3.39 5.56 9.70
CA LEU A 234 -4.06 6.77 9.29
C LEU A 234 -3.42 7.29 8.01
N LYS A 235 -4.23 7.60 7.03
CA LYS A 235 -3.84 8.14 5.72
C LYS A 235 -4.57 9.44 5.50
N THR A 236 -3.88 10.44 4.91
CA THR A 236 -4.52 11.66 4.43
C THR A 236 -3.89 12.14 3.14
N ALA A 237 -4.73 12.52 2.17
CA ALA A 237 -4.30 13.13 0.92
C ALA A 237 -4.49 14.65 1.03
N ASN A 238 -3.41 15.42 0.83
CA ASN A 238 -3.40 16.90 0.91
C ASN A 238 -4.08 17.48 2.17
N PHE A 239 -4.13 16.72 3.29
CA PHE A 239 -4.82 17.08 4.53
C PHE A 239 -6.34 17.34 4.36
N SER A 240 -6.95 16.90 3.27
CA SER A 240 -8.39 17.05 3.03
C SER A 240 -9.17 15.78 3.32
N ASP A 241 -8.63 14.62 2.89
CA ASP A 241 -9.28 13.33 3.03
C ASP A 241 -8.55 12.48 4.07
N PHE A 242 -9.24 12.14 5.14
CA PHE A 242 -8.70 11.30 6.20
C PHE A 242 -9.33 9.91 6.12
N GLN A 243 -8.50 8.89 6.11
CA GLN A 243 -8.93 7.50 6.19
C GLN A 243 -8.15 6.77 7.27
N GLY A 244 -8.88 6.11 8.16
CA GLY A 244 -8.32 5.31 9.24
C GLY A 244 -8.62 3.83 9.06
N GLU A 245 -7.65 3.00 9.40
CA GLU A 245 -7.80 1.55 9.48
C GLU A 245 -7.30 1.04 10.82
N VAL A 246 -8.03 0.12 11.40
CA VAL A 246 -7.63 -0.60 12.62
C VAL A 246 -7.74 -2.08 12.37
N SER A 247 -6.69 -2.82 12.67
CA SER A 247 -6.59 -4.25 12.47
C SER A 247 -6.26 -4.95 13.76
N CYS A 248 -6.79 -6.15 13.93
CA CYS A 248 -6.44 -7.04 15.03
C CYS A 248 -6.23 -8.43 14.48
N LEU A 249 -5.00 -8.93 14.56
CA LEU A 249 -4.64 -10.28 14.12
C LEU A 249 -4.30 -11.16 15.33
N LEU A 250 -4.73 -12.39 15.29
CA LEU A 250 -4.31 -13.46 16.21
C LEU A 250 -3.39 -14.42 15.44
N GLU A 251 -2.17 -14.59 15.90
CA GLU A 251 -1.16 -15.47 15.32
C GLU A 251 -0.90 -16.65 16.28
N TYR A 252 -0.95 -17.87 15.78
CA TYR A 252 -0.67 -19.09 16.53
C TYR A 252 0.66 -19.71 16.08
N GLN A 253 1.57 -19.91 17.04
CA GLN A 253 2.91 -20.50 16.84
C GLN A 253 3.72 -19.87 15.70
N SER A 254 3.43 -18.63 15.32
CA SER A 254 4.02 -17.96 14.15
C SER A 254 3.81 -18.73 12.84
N ALA A 255 2.85 -19.65 12.80
CA ALA A 255 2.56 -20.53 11.67
C ALA A 255 1.25 -20.17 10.96
N VAL A 256 0.21 -19.90 11.72
CA VAL A 256 -1.12 -19.56 11.19
C VAL A 256 -1.59 -18.26 11.82
N TRP A 257 -2.24 -17.43 11.06
CA TRP A 257 -2.80 -16.18 11.57
C TRP A 257 -4.15 -15.90 10.93
N GLY A 258 -4.98 -15.18 11.66
CA GLY A 258 -6.26 -14.71 11.19
C GLY A 258 -6.66 -13.45 11.93
N GLY A 259 -7.57 -12.68 11.38
CA GLY A 259 -8.03 -11.46 12.03
C GLY A 259 -9.00 -10.64 11.24
N LEU A 260 -9.26 -9.46 11.78
CA LEU A 260 -10.22 -8.50 11.24
C LEU A 260 -9.54 -7.14 11.09
N THR A 261 -9.91 -6.44 10.02
CA THR A 261 -9.61 -5.02 9.82
C THR A 261 -10.92 -4.26 9.65
N TYR A 262 -11.02 -3.14 10.34
CA TYR A 262 -12.08 -2.17 10.12
C TYR A 262 -11.51 -0.93 9.46
N ARG A 263 -11.98 -0.63 8.28
CA ARG A 263 -11.67 0.59 7.53
C ARG A 263 -12.84 1.55 7.69
N VAL A 264 -12.56 2.70 8.28
CA VAL A 264 -13.58 3.69 8.64
C VAL A 264 -14.37 4.10 7.40
N GLN A 265 -15.70 3.96 7.46
CA GLN A 265 -16.67 4.32 6.41
C GLN A 265 -16.50 3.60 5.06
N ASP A 266 -15.70 2.55 4.99
CA ASP A 266 -15.44 1.83 3.72
C ASP A 266 -15.76 0.33 3.81
N ALA A 267 -15.08 -0.42 4.68
CA ALA A 267 -15.21 -1.87 4.69
C ALA A 267 -14.90 -2.52 6.04
N VAL A 268 -15.44 -3.71 6.24
CA VAL A 268 -14.98 -4.69 7.23
C VAL A 268 -14.26 -5.81 6.47
N CYS A 269 -13.03 -6.10 6.86
CA CYS A 269 -12.17 -7.03 6.16
C CYS A 269 -11.81 -8.23 7.02
N PHE A 270 -11.87 -9.42 6.44
CA PHE A 270 -11.45 -10.68 7.05
C PHE A 270 -10.09 -11.06 6.48
N LEU A 271 -9.18 -11.43 7.36
CA LEU A 271 -7.81 -11.79 6.98
C LEU A 271 -7.48 -13.17 7.52
N ALA A 272 -6.79 -13.96 6.70
CA ALA A 272 -6.23 -15.25 7.12
C ALA A 272 -4.96 -15.56 6.34
N GLY A 273 -4.09 -16.36 6.93
CA GLY A 273 -2.88 -16.76 6.24
C GLY A 273 -2.03 -17.75 7.03
N ILE A 274 -0.98 -18.18 6.36
CA ILE A 274 -0.05 -19.17 6.88
C ILE A 274 1.40 -18.71 6.68
N GLN A 275 2.26 -19.12 7.59
CA GLN A 275 3.71 -18.98 7.48
C GLN A 275 4.30 -20.39 7.40
N TRP A 276 4.81 -20.76 6.23
CA TRP A 276 5.48 -22.03 6.03
C TRP A 276 6.97 -21.81 5.75
N LYS A 277 7.80 -22.09 6.76
CA LYS A 277 9.24 -21.83 6.69
C LYS A 277 9.54 -20.37 6.33
N LYS A 278 10.05 -20.12 5.12
CA LYS A 278 10.43 -18.82 4.60
C LYS A 278 9.30 -18.10 3.85
N LEU A 279 8.21 -18.79 3.60
CA LEU A 279 7.10 -18.32 2.79
C LEU A 279 5.93 -17.93 3.68
N ARG A 280 5.41 -16.72 3.52
CA ARG A 280 4.16 -16.23 4.12
C ARG A 280 3.13 -16.05 3.01
N ILE A 281 1.97 -16.63 3.19
CA ILE A 281 0.83 -16.51 2.28
C ILE A 281 -0.33 -15.94 3.06
N GLY A 282 -0.98 -14.92 2.54
CA GLY A 282 -2.15 -14.30 3.15
C GLY A 282 -3.23 -14.05 2.13
N ALA A 283 -4.46 -14.09 2.59
CA ALA A 283 -5.65 -13.66 1.85
C ALA A 283 -6.47 -12.73 2.72
N ALA A 284 -7.08 -11.73 2.09
CA ALA A 284 -8.06 -10.88 2.73
C ALA A 284 -9.27 -10.71 1.83
N TYR A 285 -10.43 -10.61 2.46
CA TYR A 285 -11.69 -10.33 1.80
C TYR A 285 -12.40 -9.16 2.48
N ASP A 286 -12.68 -8.12 1.70
CA ASP A 286 -13.29 -6.89 2.20
C ASP A 286 -14.78 -6.89 1.87
N LEU A 287 -15.61 -6.79 2.90
CA LEU A 287 -17.03 -6.51 2.76
C LEU A 287 -17.24 -4.99 2.72
N THR A 288 -17.63 -4.48 1.58
CA THR A 288 -17.89 -3.05 1.38
C THR A 288 -19.11 -2.62 2.19
N THR A 289 -18.93 -1.69 3.13
CA THR A 289 -19.98 -1.12 3.97
C THR A 289 -20.38 0.28 3.52
N SER A 290 -19.62 0.87 2.59
CA SER A 290 -19.90 2.18 2.01
C SER A 290 -21.11 2.14 1.07
N LYS A 291 -21.60 3.32 0.66
CA LYS A 291 -22.76 3.46 -0.26
C LYS A 291 -22.56 2.73 -1.61
N LEU A 292 -21.32 2.40 -1.98
CA LEU A 292 -21.00 1.57 -3.16
C LEU A 292 -21.54 0.14 -3.06
N GLY A 293 -21.84 -0.35 -1.87
CA GLY A 293 -22.45 -1.68 -1.65
C GLY A 293 -23.98 -1.72 -1.81
N GLY A 294 -24.68 -0.58 -1.96
CA GLY A 294 -26.13 -0.49 -1.83
C GLY A 294 -26.89 0.17 -2.97
N PHE A 295 -26.25 0.68 -4.01
CA PHE A 295 -26.96 1.30 -5.11
C PHE A 295 -27.56 0.27 -6.07
N LYS A 296 -28.78 0.54 -6.53
CA LYS A 296 -29.58 -0.32 -7.42
C LYS A 296 -28.86 -0.71 -8.72
N TYR A 297 -27.80 0.01 -9.09
CA TYR A 297 -26.99 -0.18 -10.31
C TYR A 297 -25.49 -0.38 -10.10
N THR A 298 -25.00 -0.36 -8.83
CA THR A 298 -23.58 -0.49 -8.50
C THR A 298 -23.44 -1.47 -7.34
N ARG A 299 -23.55 -2.77 -7.61
CA ARG A 299 -23.42 -3.79 -6.58
C ARG A 299 -21.98 -4.33 -6.60
N SER A 300 -21.19 -3.99 -5.61
CA SER A 300 -19.90 -4.64 -5.38
C SER A 300 -20.12 -5.94 -4.59
N MET A 301 -19.49 -7.01 -5.05
CA MET A 301 -19.42 -8.28 -4.28
C MET A 301 -18.33 -8.25 -3.19
N GLY A 302 -17.64 -7.11 -3.00
CA GLY A 302 -16.51 -6.98 -2.08
C GLY A 302 -15.18 -6.91 -2.81
N SER A 303 -14.07 -7.02 -2.07
CA SER A 303 -12.73 -6.99 -2.66
C SER A 303 -11.92 -8.19 -2.17
N LEU A 304 -11.08 -8.74 -3.05
CA LEU A 304 -10.17 -9.84 -2.74
C LEU A 304 -8.73 -9.34 -2.79
N GLU A 305 -7.94 -9.70 -1.80
CA GLU A 305 -6.50 -9.42 -1.75
C GLU A 305 -5.73 -10.69 -1.43
N LEU A 306 -4.67 -10.95 -2.20
CA LEU A 306 -3.74 -12.05 -2.00
C LEU A 306 -2.35 -11.47 -1.74
N TYR A 307 -1.66 -12.03 -0.77
CA TYR A 307 -0.31 -11.62 -0.36
C TYR A 307 0.62 -12.82 -0.30
N LEU A 308 1.82 -12.61 -0.83
CA LEU A 308 2.90 -13.58 -0.80
C LEU A 308 4.19 -12.86 -0.36
N ARG A 309 4.91 -13.44 0.61
CA ARG A 309 6.23 -12.96 1.01
C ARG A 309 7.19 -14.10 1.22
N PHE A 310 8.37 -13.97 0.63
CA PHE A 310 9.46 -14.91 0.79
C PHE A 310 10.67 -14.22 1.43
N CYS A 311 11.18 -14.76 2.54
CA CYS A 311 12.28 -14.17 3.31
C CYS A 311 13.50 -15.07 3.33
N PHE A 312 14.64 -14.53 2.93
CA PHE A 312 15.97 -15.14 3.10
C PHE A 312 16.65 -14.53 4.32
N LYS A 313 16.96 -15.33 5.33
CA LYS A 313 17.78 -14.85 6.45
C LYS A 313 19.20 -14.56 5.95
N VAL A 314 19.65 -13.34 6.12
CA VAL A 314 21.06 -12.99 5.90
C VAL A 314 21.83 -13.40 7.15
N ILE A 315 22.62 -14.47 7.08
CA ILE A 315 23.56 -14.83 8.13
C ILE A 315 24.73 -13.86 7.99
N ILE A 316 24.79 -12.90 8.87
CA ILE A 316 25.87 -11.94 8.91
C ILE A 316 26.90 -12.49 9.92
N PRO A 317 28.09 -12.94 9.48
CA PRO A 317 29.11 -13.38 10.41
C PRO A 317 29.50 -12.20 11.32
N GLU A 318 29.45 -12.42 12.63
CA GLU A 318 29.97 -11.45 13.58
C GLU A 318 31.45 -11.27 13.29
N LYS A 319 31.94 -10.01 13.20
CA LYS A 319 33.37 -9.76 13.15
C LYS A 319 33.96 -10.32 14.44
N PRO A 320 34.98 -11.17 14.35
CA PRO A 320 35.67 -11.64 15.56
C PRO A 320 36.13 -10.41 16.33
N THR A 321 35.66 -10.26 17.56
CA THR A 321 36.17 -9.25 18.48
C THR A 321 37.65 -9.57 18.73
N THR A 322 38.51 -8.84 18.06
CA THR A 322 39.97 -8.89 18.37
C THR A 322 40.12 -8.28 19.74
N HIS A 323 40.18 -9.14 20.77
CA HIS A 323 40.66 -8.73 22.08
C HIS A 323 42.12 -8.39 21.91
N TYR A 324 42.42 -7.10 21.80
CA TYR A 324 43.80 -6.64 21.98
C TYR A 324 44.18 -6.94 23.43
N ARG A 325 44.89 -8.03 23.65
CA ARG A 325 45.56 -8.30 24.91
C ARG A 325 46.60 -7.19 25.07
N ASN A 326 46.38 -6.30 26.02
CA ASN A 326 47.29 -5.23 26.34
C ASN A 326 48.56 -5.87 26.99
N THR A 327 49.59 -6.15 26.20
CA THR A 327 50.85 -6.75 26.63
C THR A 327 51.77 -5.77 27.37
N ARG A 328 51.24 -4.64 27.87
CA ARG A 328 52.00 -3.61 28.58
C ARG A 328 52.28 -3.90 30.07
N TYR A 329 51.92 -5.07 30.58
CA TYR A 329 52.25 -5.48 31.94
C TYR A 329 53.04 -6.80 31.97
N ILE A 330 54.21 -6.79 31.33
CA ILE A 330 55.24 -7.75 31.63
C ILE A 330 56.53 -6.91 31.86
N PHE A 331 56.65 -6.40 33.08
CA PHE A 331 57.88 -6.10 33.77
C PHE A 331 57.52 -5.81 35.22
#